data_7137a96418c20f7270cee11610d25813
#
_entry.id   7137a96418c20f7270cee11610d25813
#
_cell.length_a   1.000
_cell.length_b   1.000
_cell.length_c   1.000
_cell.angle_alpha   90.00
_cell.angle_beta   90.00
_cell.angle_gamma   90.00
#
_symmetry.space_group_name_H-M   'P 1'
#
loop_
_entity.id
_entity.type
_entity.pdbx_description
1 polymer ?
#
loop_
_entity_poly.entity_id
_entity_poly.type
_entity_poly.pdbx_seq_one_letter_code
_entity_poly.pdbx_strand_id
1 'polypeptide(L)'
;MEWVDGLNRSIAYIEAHLAEEISYDELARLACCSVYHYQRMFAFMAGVPLSEYIRRRRMSRAAVDLQAGEKVIDVGLKYGYQSPTAFNRAFQAIHGIAPSAVREEGAAVKSFPPLRFTFIVKGAEEMEYRIEKREAFRIVGVSAALDKELEKNYAVVPRLWG
;
A
#
# COMPACT_ATOMS: atom_id res chain seq x y z
N MET A 1 -3.95 12.03 17.34
CA MET A 1 -2.98 11.19 16.61
C MET A 1 -3.01 9.72 17.00
N GLU A 2 -3.74 9.34 18.03
CA GLU A 2 -3.86 7.93 18.49
C GLU A 2 -4.29 6.91 17.44
N TRP A 3 -5.13 7.33 16.48
CA TRP A 3 -5.60 6.44 15.42
C TRP A 3 -4.48 6.01 14.43
N VAL A 4 -3.61 6.92 14.01
CA VAL A 4 -2.46 6.61 13.13
C VAL A 4 -1.48 5.67 13.84
N ASP A 5 -1.29 5.90 15.14
CA ASP A 5 -0.44 5.04 15.97
C ASP A 5 -1.06 3.64 16.10
N GLY A 6 -2.41 3.56 16.22
CA GLY A 6 -3.14 2.29 16.20
C GLY A 6 -2.91 1.51 14.90
N LEU A 7 -3.01 2.19 13.74
CA LEU A 7 -2.71 1.59 12.44
C LEU A 7 -1.27 1.09 12.34
N ASN A 8 -0.31 1.91 12.76
CA ASN A 8 1.09 1.51 12.71
C ASN A 8 1.41 0.38 13.70
N ARG A 9 0.74 0.32 14.86
CA ARG A 9 0.82 -0.84 15.76
C ARG A 9 0.26 -2.10 15.14
N SER A 10 -0.84 -2.01 14.37
CA SER A 10 -1.37 -3.18 13.66
C SER A 10 -0.41 -3.68 12.56
N ILE A 11 0.28 -2.78 11.86
CA ILE A 11 1.35 -3.17 10.92
C ILE A 11 2.50 -3.86 11.67
N ALA A 12 2.96 -3.30 12.79
CA ALA A 12 4.02 -3.91 13.59
C ALA A 12 3.62 -5.32 14.11
N TYR A 13 2.36 -5.51 14.50
CA TYR A 13 1.83 -6.83 14.85
C TYR A 13 1.90 -7.80 13.68
N ILE A 14 1.46 -7.41 12.48
CA ILE A 14 1.58 -8.25 11.28
C ILE A 14 3.04 -8.67 11.05
N GLU A 15 3.96 -7.72 11.11
CA GLU A 15 5.38 -7.98 10.85
C GLU A 15 6.01 -8.94 11.89
N ALA A 16 5.58 -8.87 13.14
CA ALA A 16 6.03 -9.76 14.20
C ALA A 16 5.47 -11.20 14.05
N HIS A 17 4.30 -11.36 13.41
CA HIS A 17 3.58 -12.64 13.33
C HIS A 17 3.49 -13.21 11.91
N LEU A 18 4.38 -12.81 10.99
CA LEU A 18 4.35 -13.29 9.60
C LEU A 18 4.48 -14.82 9.47
N ALA A 19 5.20 -15.47 10.39
CA ALA A 19 5.36 -16.92 10.43
C ALA A 19 4.25 -17.66 11.21
N GLU A 20 3.28 -16.92 11.73
CA GLU A 20 2.20 -17.42 12.58
C GLU A 20 0.83 -17.11 11.98
N GLU A 21 -0.23 -17.53 12.68
CA GLU A 21 -1.57 -17.10 12.34
C GLU A 21 -1.80 -15.65 12.79
N ILE A 22 -2.19 -14.79 11.85
CA ILE A 22 -2.45 -13.39 12.12
C ILE A 22 -3.91 -13.21 12.50
N SER A 23 -4.18 -12.80 13.74
CA SER A 23 -5.51 -12.50 14.23
C SER A 23 -6.02 -11.18 13.68
N TYR A 24 -7.06 -11.21 12.85
CA TYR A 24 -7.71 -10.02 12.32
C TYR A 24 -8.49 -9.25 13.41
N ASP A 25 -8.97 -9.94 14.44
CA ASP A 25 -9.60 -9.30 15.61
C ASP A 25 -8.59 -8.45 16.38
N GLU A 26 -7.36 -8.94 16.53
CA GLU A 26 -6.29 -8.17 17.17
C GLU A 26 -5.89 -6.93 16.36
N LEU A 27 -5.80 -7.05 15.03
CA LEU A 27 -5.56 -5.89 14.15
C LEU A 27 -6.64 -4.83 14.29
N ALA A 28 -7.90 -5.25 14.32
CA ALA A 28 -9.06 -4.38 14.49
C ALA A 28 -9.06 -3.70 15.86
N ARG A 29 -8.73 -4.46 16.93
CA ARG A 29 -8.59 -3.95 18.30
C ARG A 29 -7.49 -2.88 18.40
N LEU A 30 -6.33 -3.13 17.81
CA LEU A 30 -5.21 -2.17 17.78
C LEU A 30 -5.57 -0.87 17.04
N ALA A 31 -6.39 -0.96 16.00
CA ALA A 31 -6.87 0.18 15.22
C ALA A 31 -8.18 0.78 15.77
N CYS A 32 -8.69 0.29 16.90
CA CYS A 32 -9.94 0.75 17.54
C CYS A 32 -11.16 0.73 16.59
N CYS A 33 -11.34 -0.33 15.80
CA CYS A 33 -12.46 -0.48 14.88
C CYS A 33 -12.89 -1.96 14.74
N SER A 34 -13.96 -2.22 13.98
CA SER A 34 -14.35 -3.60 13.65
C SER A 34 -13.43 -4.21 12.58
N VAL A 35 -13.36 -5.55 12.52
CA VAL A 35 -12.58 -6.29 11.50
C VAL A 35 -12.97 -5.87 10.08
N TYR A 36 -14.28 -5.76 9.81
CA TYR A 36 -14.79 -5.34 8.51
C TYR A 36 -14.32 -3.92 8.14
N HIS A 37 -14.41 -2.99 9.10
CA HIS A 37 -13.96 -1.62 8.88
C HIS A 37 -12.44 -1.55 8.67
N TYR A 38 -11.67 -2.28 9.49
CA TYR A 38 -10.22 -2.36 9.35
C TYR A 38 -9.81 -2.83 7.95
N GLN A 39 -10.37 -3.93 7.46
CA GLN A 39 -10.03 -4.48 6.14
C GLN A 39 -10.34 -3.50 5.00
N ARG A 40 -11.51 -2.84 5.05
CA ARG A 40 -11.88 -1.84 4.03
C ARG A 40 -10.97 -0.62 4.06
N MET A 41 -10.75 -0.09 5.23
CA MET A 41 -9.87 1.06 5.44
C MET A 41 -8.43 0.74 5.02
N PHE A 42 -7.92 -0.42 5.43
CA PHE A 42 -6.60 -0.89 5.01
C PHE A 42 -6.49 -0.98 3.50
N ALA A 43 -7.44 -1.64 2.83
CA ALA A 43 -7.42 -1.79 1.38
C ALA A 43 -7.47 -0.44 0.64
N PHE A 44 -8.27 0.50 1.15
CA PHE A 44 -8.34 1.85 0.61
C PHE A 44 -7.01 2.61 0.74
N MET A 45 -6.37 2.56 1.90
CA MET A 45 -5.12 3.29 2.16
C MET A 45 -3.88 2.63 1.56
N ALA A 46 -3.82 1.29 1.58
CA ALA A 46 -2.68 0.53 1.09
C ALA A 46 -2.75 0.23 -0.43
N GLY A 47 -3.92 0.46 -1.06
CA GLY A 47 -4.17 0.13 -2.46
C GLY A 47 -4.24 -1.38 -2.75
N VAL A 48 -4.16 -2.22 -1.73
CA VAL A 48 -4.24 -3.69 -1.84
C VAL A 48 -5.00 -4.28 -0.66
N PRO A 49 -5.71 -5.42 -0.83
CA PRO A 49 -6.35 -6.11 0.28
C PRO A 49 -5.34 -6.52 1.37
N LEU A 50 -5.79 -6.57 2.62
CA LEU A 50 -4.97 -6.96 3.77
C LEU A 50 -4.32 -8.34 3.58
N SER A 51 -5.08 -9.32 3.09
CA SER A 51 -4.57 -10.67 2.80
C SER A 51 -3.45 -10.68 1.76
N GLU A 52 -3.57 -9.82 0.74
CA GLU A 52 -2.53 -9.67 -0.29
C GLU A 52 -1.28 -9.00 0.26
N TYR A 53 -1.43 -7.99 1.12
CA TYR A 53 -0.30 -7.38 1.82
C TYR A 53 0.45 -8.43 2.66
N ILE A 54 -0.26 -9.19 3.50
CA ILE A 54 0.34 -10.25 4.32
C ILE A 54 1.06 -11.28 3.44
N ARG A 55 0.43 -11.71 2.34
CA ARG A 55 1.03 -12.64 1.39
C ARG A 55 2.35 -12.11 0.81
N ARG A 56 2.38 -10.88 0.35
CA ARG A 56 3.58 -10.22 -0.19
C ARG A 56 4.69 -10.12 0.84
N ARG A 57 4.35 -9.78 2.08
CA ARG A 57 5.30 -9.70 3.18
C ARG A 57 5.91 -11.07 3.52
N ARG A 58 5.05 -12.11 3.63
CA ARG A 58 5.48 -13.50 3.82
C ARG A 58 6.44 -13.96 2.73
N MET A 59 6.13 -13.69 1.46
CA MET A 59 7.01 -14.07 0.34
C MET A 59 8.33 -13.30 0.36
N SER A 60 8.32 -12.03 0.72
CA SER A 60 9.56 -11.25 0.87
C SER A 60 10.46 -11.82 1.97
N ARG A 61 9.88 -12.22 3.11
CA ARG A 61 10.64 -12.88 4.20
C ARG A 61 11.11 -14.27 3.79
N ALA A 62 10.25 -15.05 3.13
CA ALA A 62 10.60 -16.37 2.60
C ALA A 62 11.80 -16.31 1.64
N ALA A 63 11.88 -15.30 0.80
CA ALA A 63 13.03 -15.11 -0.08
C ALA A 63 14.35 -14.91 0.70
N VAL A 64 14.29 -14.13 1.79
CA VAL A 64 15.44 -13.92 2.67
C VAL A 64 15.88 -15.23 3.35
N ASP A 65 14.94 -15.99 3.90
CA ASP A 65 15.22 -17.27 4.56
C ASP A 65 15.83 -18.29 3.57
N LEU A 66 15.30 -18.34 2.34
CA LEU A 66 15.86 -19.17 1.28
C LEU A 66 17.30 -18.76 0.90
N GLN A 67 17.57 -17.45 0.81
CA GLN A 67 18.94 -16.94 0.56
C GLN A 67 19.87 -17.29 1.71
N ALA A 68 19.37 -17.28 2.96
CA ALA A 68 20.14 -17.69 4.14
C ALA A 68 20.42 -19.19 4.20
N GLY A 69 19.86 -20.00 3.30
CA GLY A 69 20.15 -21.45 3.22
C GLY A 69 19.05 -22.36 3.78
N GLU A 70 17.91 -21.83 4.25
CA GLU A 70 16.81 -22.65 4.74
C GLU A 70 16.21 -23.50 3.62
N LYS A 71 15.75 -24.73 3.94
CA LYS A 71 15.16 -25.63 2.94
C LYS A 71 13.80 -25.12 2.46
N VAL A 72 13.52 -25.27 1.18
CA VAL A 72 12.27 -24.81 0.55
C VAL A 72 11.02 -25.34 1.27
N ILE A 73 11.05 -26.61 1.71
CA ILE A 73 9.92 -27.24 2.43
C ILE A 73 9.71 -26.56 3.77
N ASP A 74 10.78 -26.33 4.54
CA ASP A 74 10.71 -25.74 5.88
C ASP A 74 10.22 -24.28 5.81
N VAL A 75 10.73 -23.52 4.85
CA VAL A 75 10.27 -22.13 4.58
C VAL A 75 8.79 -22.12 4.17
N GLY A 76 8.35 -23.05 3.31
CA GLY A 76 6.95 -23.16 2.94
C GLY A 76 6.03 -23.40 4.15
N LEU A 77 6.40 -24.35 5.01
CA LEU A 77 5.67 -24.64 6.26
C LEU A 77 5.66 -23.44 7.22
N LYS A 78 6.81 -22.81 7.41
CA LYS A 78 6.99 -21.61 8.27
C LYS A 78 6.02 -20.48 7.91
N TYR A 79 5.76 -20.26 6.62
CA TYR A 79 4.84 -19.22 6.15
C TYR A 79 3.42 -19.70 5.88
N GLY A 80 3.04 -20.88 6.41
CA GLY A 80 1.66 -21.38 6.44
C GLY A 80 1.23 -22.13 5.19
N TYR A 81 2.15 -22.59 4.35
CA TYR A 81 1.85 -23.42 3.18
C TYR A 81 1.96 -24.89 3.53
N GLN A 82 0.84 -25.62 3.46
CA GLN A 82 0.80 -27.06 3.75
C GLN A 82 1.27 -27.94 2.59
N SER A 83 1.52 -27.36 1.42
CA SER A 83 1.92 -28.07 0.21
C SER A 83 3.08 -27.34 -0.47
N PRO A 84 4.18 -28.06 -0.81
CA PRO A 84 5.28 -27.51 -1.57
C PRO A 84 4.84 -26.91 -2.91
N THR A 85 3.85 -27.50 -3.55
CA THR A 85 3.29 -27.02 -4.82
C THR A 85 2.59 -25.66 -4.63
N ALA A 86 1.80 -25.50 -3.56
CA ALA A 86 1.11 -24.26 -3.26
C ALA A 86 2.11 -23.14 -2.94
N PHE A 87 3.15 -23.44 -2.17
CA PHE A 87 4.22 -22.49 -1.89
C PHE A 87 4.97 -22.09 -3.16
N ASN A 88 5.38 -23.05 -3.98
CA ASN A 88 6.08 -22.79 -5.25
C ASN A 88 5.28 -21.88 -6.17
N ARG A 89 3.97 -22.16 -6.34
CA ARG A 89 3.07 -21.30 -7.14
C ARG A 89 2.97 -19.88 -6.59
N ALA A 90 2.78 -19.73 -5.28
CA ALA A 90 2.66 -18.43 -4.63
C ALA A 90 3.97 -17.64 -4.74
N PHE A 91 5.10 -18.31 -4.56
CA PHE A 91 6.42 -17.70 -4.65
C PHE A 91 6.72 -17.23 -6.08
N GLN A 92 6.50 -18.10 -7.08
CA GLN A 92 6.68 -17.75 -8.49
C GLN A 92 5.76 -16.62 -8.95
N ALA A 93 4.51 -16.61 -8.49
CA ALA A 93 3.56 -15.53 -8.81
C ALA A 93 4.05 -14.15 -8.34
N ILE A 94 4.80 -14.10 -7.25
CA ILE A 94 5.33 -12.86 -6.69
C ILE A 94 6.71 -12.52 -7.25
N HIS A 95 7.64 -13.47 -7.21
CA HIS A 95 9.04 -13.20 -7.55
C HIS A 95 9.39 -13.44 -9.01
N GLY A 96 8.58 -14.23 -9.74
CA GLY A 96 8.84 -14.60 -11.13
C GLY A 96 9.81 -15.78 -11.29
N ILE A 97 10.40 -16.28 -10.19
CA ILE A 97 11.36 -17.39 -10.16
C ILE A 97 10.93 -18.46 -9.17
N ALA A 98 11.42 -19.69 -9.34
CA ALA A 98 11.17 -20.77 -8.39
C ALA A 98 11.91 -20.54 -7.05
N PRO A 99 11.37 -21.02 -5.90
CA PRO A 99 12.08 -20.93 -4.62
C PRO A 99 13.48 -21.57 -4.63
N SER A 100 13.67 -22.64 -5.38
CA SER A 100 14.96 -23.32 -5.54
C SER A 100 16.01 -22.46 -6.27
N ALA A 101 15.58 -21.58 -7.16
CA ALA A 101 16.45 -20.73 -7.96
C ALA A 101 16.94 -19.48 -7.21
N VAL A 102 16.43 -19.20 -6.02
CA VAL A 102 16.75 -17.98 -5.25
C VAL A 102 18.24 -17.86 -4.91
N ARG A 103 18.97 -18.98 -4.85
CA ARG A 103 20.39 -19.04 -4.54
C ARG A 103 21.30 -19.01 -5.75
N GLU A 104 20.73 -19.05 -6.94
CA GLU A 104 21.52 -18.98 -8.18
C GLU A 104 22.12 -17.59 -8.33
N GLU A 105 23.32 -17.53 -8.90
CA GLU A 105 24.00 -16.27 -9.16
C GLU A 105 23.16 -15.39 -10.10
N GLY A 106 22.93 -14.14 -9.71
CA GLY A 106 22.09 -13.22 -10.47
C GLY A 106 20.56 -13.37 -10.26
N ALA A 107 20.13 -14.24 -9.35
CA ALA A 107 18.70 -14.39 -9.03
C ALA A 107 18.13 -13.08 -8.48
N ALA A 108 17.10 -12.52 -9.16
CA ALA A 108 16.42 -11.32 -8.73
C ALA A 108 15.09 -11.66 -8.05
N VAL A 109 14.92 -11.24 -6.80
CA VAL A 109 13.67 -11.38 -6.04
C VAL A 109 13.05 -10.01 -5.79
N LYS A 110 11.70 -9.94 -5.86
CA LYS A 110 10.96 -8.74 -5.50
C LYS A 110 10.87 -8.63 -3.98
N SER A 111 11.16 -7.45 -3.45
CA SER A 111 10.98 -7.14 -2.04
C SER A 111 9.84 -6.15 -1.84
N PHE A 112 8.94 -6.47 -0.92
CA PHE A 112 7.86 -5.59 -0.51
C PHE A 112 8.15 -5.14 0.93
N PRO A 113 8.58 -3.88 1.16
CA PRO A 113 8.89 -3.40 2.50
C PRO A 113 7.63 -3.30 3.37
N PRO A 114 7.77 -3.26 4.71
CA PRO A 114 6.66 -2.98 5.60
C PRO A 114 6.04 -1.62 5.31
N LEU A 115 4.71 -1.55 5.35
CA LEU A 115 3.99 -0.30 5.25
C LEU A 115 4.16 0.53 6.53
N ARG A 116 4.14 1.86 6.35
CA ARG A 116 4.01 2.83 7.43
C ARG A 116 3.02 3.90 7.02
N PHE A 117 2.01 4.11 7.84
CA PHE A 117 1.04 5.17 7.61
C PHE A 117 1.53 6.49 8.21
N THR A 118 1.48 7.53 7.38
CA THR A 118 1.78 8.90 7.78
C THR A 118 0.69 9.79 7.19
N PHE A 119 0.11 10.67 8.02
CA PHE A 119 -0.92 11.59 7.58
C PHE A 119 -0.36 13.01 7.58
N ILE A 120 -0.57 13.70 6.48
CA ILE A 120 -0.22 15.11 6.32
C ILE A 120 -1.53 15.88 6.15
N VAL A 121 -1.83 16.76 7.09
CA VAL A 121 -2.96 17.70 6.97
C VAL A 121 -2.47 18.92 6.20
N LYS A 122 -3.09 19.20 5.06
CA LYS A 122 -2.84 20.40 4.25
C LYS A 122 -4.05 21.32 4.35
N GLY A 123 -3.84 22.62 4.22
CA GLY A 123 -4.90 23.62 4.20
C GLY A 123 -5.21 24.25 5.56
N ALA A 124 -4.36 24.03 6.57
CA ALA A 124 -4.46 24.69 7.87
C ALA A 124 -3.70 26.05 7.90
N GLU A 125 -3.17 26.50 6.77
CA GLU A 125 -2.54 27.80 6.70
C GLU A 125 -3.61 28.87 6.65
N GLU A 126 -3.46 29.88 7.50
CA GLU A 126 -4.31 31.07 7.53
C GLU A 126 -4.15 31.81 6.21
N MET A 127 -5.23 31.91 5.44
CA MET A 127 -5.21 32.70 4.22
C MET A 127 -5.57 34.15 4.55
N GLU A 128 -4.63 35.04 4.40
CA GLU A 128 -4.92 36.48 4.42
C GLU A 128 -5.71 36.83 3.15
N TYR A 129 -6.91 37.32 3.32
CA TYR A 129 -7.71 37.82 2.21
C TYR A 129 -8.19 39.24 2.48
N ARG A 130 -8.31 40.03 1.42
CA ARG A 130 -8.84 41.35 1.44
C ARG A 130 -10.10 41.43 0.58
N ILE A 131 -11.19 41.90 1.17
CA ILE A 131 -12.43 42.15 0.43
C ILE A 131 -12.37 43.58 -0.13
N GLU A 132 -12.36 43.71 -1.45
CA GLU A 132 -12.43 45.00 -2.12
C GLU A 132 -13.78 45.15 -2.79
N LYS A 133 -14.44 46.31 -2.55
CA LYS A 133 -15.60 46.72 -3.34
C LYS A 133 -15.08 47.43 -4.58
N ARG A 134 -15.47 46.91 -5.76
CA ARG A 134 -15.19 47.53 -7.04
C ARG A 134 -16.51 47.83 -7.74
N GLU A 135 -16.54 48.83 -8.58
CA GLU A 135 -17.64 49.06 -9.48
C GLU A 135 -17.81 47.90 -10.45
N ALA A 136 -19.00 47.79 -11.08
CA ALA A 136 -19.29 46.71 -12.00
C ALA A 136 -18.28 46.70 -13.16
N PHE A 137 -17.64 45.57 -13.40
CA PHE A 137 -16.67 45.41 -14.48
C PHE A 137 -17.07 44.19 -15.33
N ARG A 138 -16.63 44.19 -16.57
CA ARG A 138 -16.81 43.05 -17.47
C ARG A 138 -15.55 42.19 -17.51
N ILE A 139 -15.70 40.89 -17.39
CA ILE A 139 -14.63 39.94 -17.65
C ILE A 139 -14.79 39.47 -19.09
N VAL A 140 -13.76 39.68 -19.91
CA VAL A 140 -13.70 39.21 -21.28
C VAL A 140 -12.55 38.22 -21.35
N GLY A 141 -12.83 37.03 -21.85
CA GLY A 141 -11.84 35.96 -21.93
C GLY A 141 -12.28 34.82 -22.82
N VAL A 142 -11.39 33.89 -23.05
CA VAL A 142 -11.68 32.67 -23.79
C VAL A 142 -12.12 31.61 -22.78
N SER A 143 -13.17 30.88 -23.11
CA SER A 143 -13.64 29.78 -22.28
C SER A 143 -13.57 28.46 -23.02
N ALA A 144 -13.27 27.38 -22.33
CA ALA A 144 -13.34 26.02 -22.84
C ALA A 144 -14.05 25.12 -21.83
N ALA A 145 -14.81 24.15 -22.33
CA ALA A 145 -15.40 23.13 -21.47
C ALA A 145 -14.29 22.19 -20.98
N LEU A 146 -14.25 21.98 -19.66
CA LEU A 146 -13.34 21.02 -19.05
C LEU A 146 -14.01 19.65 -18.96
N ASP A 147 -13.23 18.59 -19.21
CA ASP A 147 -13.68 17.20 -19.02
C ASP A 147 -13.68 16.84 -17.53
N LYS A 148 -14.49 15.87 -17.14
CA LYS A 148 -14.49 15.30 -15.78
C LYS A 148 -13.19 14.56 -15.46
N GLU A 149 -12.48 14.08 -16.48
CA GLU A 149 -11.16 13.45 -16.36
C GLU A 149 -10.08 14.53 -16.40
N LEU A 150 -9.40 14.75 -15.29
CA LEU A 150 -8.38 15.79 -15.12
C LEU A 150 -7.25 15.73 -16.17
N GLU A 151 -6.85 14.52 -16.57
CA GLU A 151 -5.75 14.33 -17.53
C GLU A 151 -6.03 14.94 -18.90
N LYS A 152 -7.29 14.90 -19.35
CA LYS A 152 -7.69 15.49 -20.63
C LYS A 152 -7.62 17.03 -20.65
N ASN A 153 -7.66 17.65 -19.48
CA ASN A 153 -7.62 19.09 -19.34
C ASN A 153 -6.22 19.68 -19.42
N TYR A 154 -5.17 18.87 -19.21
CA TYR A 154 -3.78 19.34 -19.31
C TYR A 154 -3.40 19.85 -20.70
N ALA A 155 -4.08 19.39 -21.75
CA ALA A 155 -3.86 19.89 -23.10
C ALA A 155 -4.70 21.14 -23.44
N VAL A 156 -5.82 21.36 -22.73
CA VAL A 156 -6.76 22.47 -22.99
C VAL A 156 -6.32 23.73 -22.28
N VAL A 157 -5.93 23.63 -21.01
CA VAL A 157 -5.58 24.80 -20.18
C VAL A 157 -4.42 25.64 -20.76
N PRO A 158 -3.29 25.08 -21.21
CA PRO A 158 -2.22 25.86 -21.79
C PRO A 158 -2.60 26.64 -23.06
N ARG A 159 -3.56 26.10 -23.84
CA ARG A 159 -4.04 26.77 -25.06
C ARG A 159 -4.89 28.02 -24.80
N LEU A 160 -5.36 28.20 -23.57
CA LEU A 160 -6.13 29.37 -23.17
C LEU A 160 -5.24 30.56 -22.80
N TRP A 161 -3.93 30.33 -22.64
CA TRP A 161 -2.93 31.32 -22.22
C TRP A 161 -1.92 31.68 -23.33
N GLY A 162 -2.10 31.10 -24.54
CA GLY A 162 -1.22 31.27 -25.69
C GLY A 162 -1.33 32.56 -26.48
#